data_339eed290f09831eab3e90cb18813d58
#
_entry.id   339eed290f09831eab3e90cb18813d58
#
_cell.length_a   1.000
_cell.length_b   1.000
_cell.length_c   1.000
_cell.angle_alpha   90.00
_cell.angle_beta   90.00
_cell.angle_gamma   90.00
#
_symmetry.space_group_name_H-M   'P 1'
#
loop_
_entity.id
_entity.type
_entity.pdbx_description
1 polymer ?
#
loop_
_entity_poly.entity_id
_entity_poly.type
_entity_poly.pdbx_seq_one_letter_code
_entity_poly.pdbx_strand_id
1 'polypeptide(L)'
;MTKPASTASLQDLIVYNDEVRDALDAGKPVVALESTIITHGMPFPRNVETARQVEADIRAEGAVPATIALMDGKIMVGLSDADLDRLAQAEDVMKCSRADLTFALATGRYGATTVAATMMAAHAAGLKVFATGGIGGVHKGAELSFDISADLDELGRTPVCVVSAGAKALLDIPKTLEVLETRGVPVIAYGTKELPAFWSRSSGLEAPYSLNSAEEIGALLKMRERFTDHGGLLVANPVPEADEIPRAEMTGYIDEAIRMAEAQNIKGKEVTPFVLGAILDLTNGRSLETNIALVRNNARLAARIAATLV
;
A
#
# COMPACT_ATOMS: atom_id res chain seq x y z
N MET A 1 34.43 7.71 32.55
CA MET A 1 33.10 7.14 32.32
C MET A 1 32.41 8.01 31.31
N THR A 2 32.47 7.64 30.03
CA THR A 2 31.73 8.29 28.94
C THR A 2 30.26 7.95 29.10
N LYS A 3 29.39 8.98 29.21
CA LYS A 3 27.92 8.82 29.14
C LYS A 3 27.60 7.98 27.91
N PRO A 4 26.75 6.94 28.01
CA PRO A 4 26.27 6.29 26.80
C PRO A 4 25.57 7.33 25.96
N ALA A 5 25.89 7.35 24.66
CA ALA A 5 25.20 8.18 23.69
C ALA A 5 23.68 7.92 23.87
N SER A 6 22.91 9.00 24.00
CA SER A 6 21.45 8.92 23.99
C SER A 6 21.06 8.16 22.72
N THR A 7 20.47 6.98 22.89
CA THR A 7 19.85 6.27 21.75
C THR A 7 18.70 7.16 21.29
N ALA A 8 18.90 7.82 20.12
CA ALA A 8 17.84 8.59 19.49
C ALA A 8 16.59 7.72 19.38
N SER A 9 15.46 8.24 19.78
CA SER A 9 14.19 7.51 19.70
C SER A 9 13.77 7.42 18.22
N LEU A 10 12.90 6.46 17.89
CA LEU A 10 12.34 6.39 16.53
C LEU A 10 11.64 7.71 16.15
N GLN A 11 11.06 8.41 17.11
CA GLN A 11 10.42 9.72 16.95
C GLN A 11 11.38 10.81 16.44
N ASP A 12 12.66 10.75 16.83
CA ASP A 12 13.69 11.71 16.38
C ASP A 12 14.05 11.53 14.89
N LEU A 13 13.65 10.40 14.30
CA LEU A 13 13.85 10.11 12.87
C LEU A 13 12.65 10.53 12.01
N ILE A 14 11.49 10.83 12.60
CA ILE A 14 10.27 11.21 11.88
C ILE A 14 10.26 12.71 11.63
N VAL A 15 10.03 13.08 10.37
CA VAL A 15 9.86 14.47 9.95
C VAL A 15 8.48 14.61 9.29
N TYR A 16 7.63 15.40 9.90
CA TYR A 16 6.33 15.75 9.34
C TYR A 16 6.44 17.00 8.50
N ASN A 17 5.74 17.06 7.35
CA ASN A 17 5.49 18.35 6.73
C ASN A 17 4.50 19.17 7.59
N ASP A 18 4.40 20.48 7.32
CA ASP A 18 3.57 21.38 8.15
C ASP A 18 2.09 21.00 8.08
N GLU A 19 1.57 20.63 6.89
CA GLU A 19 0.16 20.24 6.71
C GLU A 19 -0.22 19.03 7.58
N VAL A 20 0.64 17.99 7.61
CA VAL A 20 0.41 16.78 8.42
C VAL A 20 0.54 17.08 9.89
N ARG A 21 1.54 17.87 10.31
CA ARG A 21 1.75 18.26 11.70
C ARG A 21 0.53 19.01 12.23
N ASP A 22 0.11 20.06 11.52
CA ASP A 22 -1.04 20.89 11.90
C ASP A 22 -2.34 20.06 11.95
N ALA A 23 -2.48 19.08 11.06
CA ALA A 23 -3.63 18.18 11.06
C ALA A 23 -3.66 17.27 12.30
N LEU A 24 -2.51 16.68 12.65
CA LEU A 24 -2.39 15.82 13.84
C LEU A 24 -2.64 16.61 15.13
N ASP A 25 -2.06 17.80 15.24
CA ASP A 25 -2.24 18.69 16.40
C ASP A 25 -3.70 19.16 16.54
N ALA A 26 -4.41 19.32 15.43
CA ALA A 26 -5.82 19.70 15.40
C ALA A 26 -6.80 18.52 15.48
N GLY A 27 -6.30 17.27 15.58
CA GLY A 27 -7.15 16.07 15.59
C GLY A 27 -7.91 15.85 14.29
N LYS A 28 -7.37 16.28 13.16
CA LYS A 28 -7.97 16.08 11.82
C LYS A 28 -7.61 14.70 11.26
N PRO A 29 -8.43 14.16 10.33
CA PRO A 29 -8.13 12.87 9.70
C PRO A 29 -6.91 12.98 8.80
N VAL A 30 -5.97 12.02 8.94
CA VAL A 30 -4.76 11.89 8.12
C VAL A 30 -4.72 10.50 7.51
N VAL A 31 -4.35 10.40 6.23
CA VAL A 31 -4.22 9.14 5.48
C VAL A 31 -2.78 8.98 5.00
N ALA A 32 -2.13 7.89 5.40
CA ALA A 32 -0.82 7.52 4.89
C ALA A 32 -0.92 7.04 3.43
N LEU A 33 0.14 7.31 2.65
CA LEU A 33 0.33 6.83 1.29
C LEU A 33 1.73 6.24 1.15
N GLU A 34 1.87 5.14 0.39
CA GLU A 34 3.17 4.57 0.03
C GLU A 34 3.89 5.39 -1.06
N SER A 35 5.18 5.15 -1.23
CA SER A 35 5.98 5.81 -2.27
C SER A 35 6.54 4.88 -3.34
N THR A 36 6.39 3.55 -3.22
CA THR A 36 6.82 2.63 -4.29
C THR A 36 6.05 2.83 -5.60
N ILE A 37 4.79 3.27 -5.53
CA ILE A 37 4.02 3.63 -6.72
C ILE A 37 4.67 4.78 -7.50
N ILE A 38 5.38 5.68 -6.82
CA ILE A 38 6.04 6.84 -7.41
C ILE A 38 7.34 6.44 -8.11
N THR A 39 8.15 5.59 -7.46
CA THR A 39 9.52 5.31 -7.91
C THR A 39 9.66 4.03 -8.73
N HIS A 40 8.75 3.06 -8.52
CA HIS A 40 8.82 1.71 -9.11
C HIS A 40 7.53 1.30 -9.81
N GLY A 41 6.50 2.13 -9.78
CA GLY A 41 5.19 1.78 -10.34
C GLY A 41 4.86 2.42 -11.67
N MET A 42 5.41 3.58 -11.95
CA MET A 42 5.09 4.39 -13.14
C MET A 42 6.28 5.22 -13.59
N PRO A 43 6.43 5.50 -14.91
CA PRO A 43 7.47 6.39 -15.40
C PRO A 43 7.14 7.86 -15.11
N PHE A 44 8.19 8.69 -15.02
CA PHE A 44 8.06 10.15 -14.99
C PHE A 44 7.55 10.67 -16.37
N PRO A 45 6.65 11.66 -16.42
CA PRO A 45 6.09 12.46 -15.31
C PRO A 45 4.80 11.86 -14.71
N ARG A 46 4.28 10.76 -15.26
CA ARG A 46 2.99 10.17 -14.87
C ARG A 46 2.93 9.76 -13.39
N ASN A 47 4.07 9.34 -12.82
CA ASN A 47 4.20 9.00 -11.41
C ASN A 47 3.90 10.20 -10.49
N VAL A 48 4.46 11.36 -10.75
CA VAL A 48 4.21 12.60 -9.97
C VAL A 48 2.79 13.09 -10.14
N GLU A 49 2.28 13.11 -11.37
CA GLU A 49 0.90 13.50 -11.66
C GLU A 49 -0.10 12.64 -10.89
N THR A 50 0.12 11.33 -10.88
CA THR A 50 -0.74 10.38 -10.16
C THR A 50 -0.64 10.60 -8.65
N ALA A 51 0.56 10.76 -8.08
CA ALA A 51 0.74 11.01 -6.66
C ALA A 51 0.00 12.27 -6.22
N ARG A 52 0.18 13.39 -6.93
CA ARG A 52 -0.53 14.65 -6.66
C ARG A 52 -2.05 14.50 -6.77
N GLN A 53 -2.52 13.71 -7.73
CA GLN A 53 -3.95 13.47 -7.91
C GLN A 53 -4.55 12.64 -6.79
N VAL A 54 -3.85 11.62 -6.30
CA VAL A 54 -4.25 10.81 -5.15
C VAL A 54 -4.30 11.67 -3.88
N GLU A 55 -3.32 12.53 -3.66
CA GLU A 55 -3.31 13.48 -2.55
C GLU A 55 -4.46 14.49 -2.65
N ALA A 56 -4.74 15.01 -3.84
CA ALA A 56 -5.88 15.90 -4.08
C ALA A 56 -7.24 15.21 -3.80
N ASP A 57 -7.39 13.93 -4.15
CA ASP A 57 -8.59 13.14 -3.84
C ASP A 57 -8.80 13.01 -2.33
N ILE A 58 -7.74 12.79 -1.54
CA ILE A 58 -7.82 12.74 -0.07
C ILE A 58 -8.24 14.10 0.51
N ARG A 59 -7.64 15.20 0.02
CA ARG A 59 -8.01 16.56 0.46
C ARG A 59 -9.45 16.91 0.11
N ALA A 60 -9.95 16.47 -1.05
CA ALA A 60 -11.34 16.68 -1.46
C ALA A 60 -12.35 15.96 -0.56
N GLU A 61 -11.95 14.85 0.07
CA GLU A 61 -12.76 14.13 1.07
C GLU A 61 -12.57 14.68 2.50
N GLY A 62 -11.84 15.79 2.68
CA GLY A 62 -11.67 16.48 3.97
C GLY A 62 -10.59 15.89 4.89
N ALA A 63 -9.74 14.99 4.39
CA ALA A 63 -8.59 14.45 5.13
C ALA A 63 -7.27 15.03 4.60
N VAL A 64 -6.18 14.84 5.34
CA VAL A 64 -4.83 15.27 4.96
C VAL A 64 -4.02 14.07 4.47
N PRO A 65 -3.42 14.12 3.27
CA PRO A 65 -2.55 13.07 2.77
C PRO A 65 -1.17 13.13 3.41
N ALA A 66 -0.59 11.97 3.70
CA ALA A 66 0.76 11.83 4.23
C ALA A 66 1.53 10.78 3.41
N THR A 67 2.09 11.19 2.28
CA THR A 67 2.99 10.33 1.49
C THR A 67 4.26 10.07 2.27
N ILE A 68 4.64 8.80 2.47
CA ILE A 68 5.76 8.38 3.31
C ILE A 68 6.91 7.90 2.43
N ALA A 69 8.11 8.43 2.70
CA ALA A 69 9.37 8.01 2.09
C ALA A 69 10.53 8.11 3.07
N LEU A 70 11.66 7.48 2.73
CA LEU A 70 12.91 7.61 3.47
C LEU A 70 13.85 8.52 2.68
N MET A 71 14.30 9.61 3.30
CA MET A 71 15.19 10.57 2.66
C MET A 71 16.20 11.10 3.70
N ASP A 72 17.46 11.14 3.33
CA ASP A 72 18.53 11.75 4.13
C ASP A 72 18.59 11.21 5.58
N GLY A 73 18.34 9.90 5.76
CA GLY A 73 18.33 9.23 7.07
C GLY A 73 17.11 9.53 7.95
N LYS A 74 16.03 10.06 7.35
CA LYS A 74 14.76 10.39 8.03
C LYS A 74 13.59 9.66 7.39
N ILE A 75 12.54 9.49 8.18
CA ILE A 75 11.22 9.05 7.75
C ILE A 75 10.41 10.32 7.49
N MET A 76 10.21 10.64 6.22
CA MET A 76 9.38 11.76 5.81
C MET A 76 7.91 11.34 5.85
N VAL A 77 7.08 12.07 6.56
CA VAL A 77 5.63 11.84 6.70
C VAL A 77 4.89 13.05 6.15
N GLY A 78 4.39 12.92 4.95
CA GLY A 78 3.98 14.03 4.09
C GLY A 78 5.20 14.61 3.36
N LEU A 79 5.20 14.48 2.03
CA LEU A 79 6.22 15.08 1.19
C LEU A 79 5.79 16.48 0.77
N SER A 80 6.75 17.42 0.73
CA SER A 80 6.54 18.67 0.00
C SER A 80 6.54 18.40 -1.51
N ASP A 81 6.02 19.34 -2.31
CA ASP A 81 6.09 19.23 -3.78
C ASP A 81 7.53 19.05 -4.27
N ALA A 82 8.49 19.75 -3.65
CA ALA A 82 9.91 19.63 -3.97
C ALA A 82 10.49 18.25 -3.60
N ASP A 83 10.08 17.67 -2.46
CA ASP A 83 10.52 16.33 -2.05
C ASP A 83 9.92 15.25 -2.93
N LEU A 84 8.65 15.41 -3.32
CA LEU A 84 7.96 14.52 -4.25
C LEU A 84 8.67 14.51 -5.61
N ASP A 85 8.96 15.67 -6.17
CA ASP A 85 9.67 15.80 -7.45
C ASP A 85 11.09 15.23 -7.35
N ARG A 86 11.79 15.45 -6.23
CA ARG A 86 13.14 14.94 -5.97
C ARG A 86 13.15 13.41 -5.86
N LEU A 87 12.18 12.82 -5.16
CA LEU A 87 12.04 11.37 -5.03
C LEU A 87 11.69 10.71 -6.36
N ALA A 88 10.77 11.31 -7.12
CA ALA A 88 10.27 10.76 -8.38
C ALA A 88 11.30 10.72 -9.50
N GLN A 89 12.34 11.56 -9.43
CA GLN A 89 13.41 11.66 -10.42
C GLN A 89 14.74 11.07 -9.93
N ALA A 90 14.80 10.59 -8.68
CA ALA A 90 16.01 9.99 -8.13
C ALA A 90 16.29 8.63 -8.78
N GLU A 91 17.55 8.40 -9.21
CA GLU A 91 17.93 7.19 -9.97
C GLU A 91 18.17 5.96 -9.09
N ASP A 92 18.65 6.11 -7.85
CA ASP A 92 19.02 4.99 -6.96
C ASP A 92 18.15 4.95 -5.70
N VAL A 93 16.84 4.81 -5.89
CA VAL A 93 15.90 4.71 -4.79
C VAL A 93 15.71 3.24 -4.41
N MET A 94 16.00 2.91 -3.15
CA MET A 94 15.76 1.57 -2.62
C MET A 94 14.26 1.29 -2.53
N LYS A 95 13.82 0.13 -3.02
CA LYS A 95 12.49 -0.39 -2.68
C LYS A 95 12.55 -0.98 -1.27
N CYS A 96 12.06 -0.22 -0.30
CA CYS A 96 12.17 -0.57 1.12
C CYS A 96 10.94 -1.31 1.62
N SER A 97 11.17 -2.53 2.08
CA SER A 97 10.24 -3.31 2.90
C SER A 97 10.71 -3.29 4.36
N ARG A 98 10.11 -4.10 5.23
CA ARG A 98 10.42 -4.17 6.67
C ARG A 98 11.93 -4.30 6.94
N ALA A 99 12.61 -5.20 6.25
CA ALA A 99 14.03 -5.48 6.46
C ALA A 99 14.95 -4.33 6.02
N ASP A 100 14.50 -3.53 5.04
CA ASP A 100 15.32 -2.51 4.39
C ASP A 100 15.31 -1.16 5.11
N LEU A 101 14.28 -0.90 5.95
CA LEU A 101 14.06 0.39 6.62
C LEU A 101 15.30 0.86 7.41
N THR A 102 15.81 0.01 8.28
CA THR A 102 16.95 0.36 9.14
C THR A 102 18.22 0.57 8.35
N PHE A 103 18.43 -0.19 7.27
CA PHE A 103 19.57 -0.02 6.39
C PHE A 103 19.50 1.32 5.63
N ALA A 104 18.35 1.65 5.05
CA ALA A 104 18.16 2.90 4.32
C ALA A 104 18.36 4.12 5.25
N LEU A 105 17.78 4.08 6.46
CA LEU A 105 17.94 5.14 7.46
C LEU A 105 19.39 5.29 7.92
N ALA A 106 20.09 4.20 8.23
CA ALA A 106 21.46 4.23 8.70
C ALA A 106 22.46 4.68 7.64
N THR A 107 22.18 4.45 6.37
CA THR A 107 23.05 4.82 5.24
C THR A 107 22.68 6.14 4.59
N GLY A 108 21.55 6.75 5.01
CA GLY A 108 21.04 8.00 4.41
C GLY A 108 20.54 7.85 2.97
N ARG A 109 20.36 6.61 2.48
CA ARG A 109 19.86 6.36 1.12
C ARG A 109 18.37 6.69 1.01
N TYR A 110 17.96 7.11 -0.18
CA TYR A 110 16.55 7.26 -0.49
C TYR A 110 15.87 5.90 -0.54
N GLY A 111 14.72 5.82 0.08
CA GLY A 111 13.90 4.63 0.13
C GLY A 111 12.44 4.92 -0.14
N ALA A 112 11.89 4.23 -1.12
CA ALA A 112 10.45 4.20 -1.36
C ALA A 112 9.83 3.07 -0.53
N THR A 113 8.81 3.40 0.25
CA THR A 113 8.20 2.46 1.18
C THR A 113 7.17 1.56 0.49
N THR A 114 7.28 0.24 0.69
CA THR A 114 6.26 -0.74 0.35
C THR A 114 5.10 -0.69 1.35
N VAL A 115 4.07 -1.51 1.18
CA VAL A 115 2.96 -1.61 2.14
C VAL A 115 3.49 -1.86 3.55
N ALA A 116 4.35 -2.87 3.75
CA ALA A 116 4.93 -3.18 5.06
C ALA A 116 5.70 -1.99 5.66
N ALA A 117 6.59 -1.37 4.89
CA ALA A 117 7.37 -0.24 5.37
C ALA A 117 6.50 1.00 5.66
N THR A 118 5.47 1.23 4.84
CA THR A 118 4.51 2.32 5.05
C THR A 118 3.70 2.10 6.33
N MET A 119 3.22 0.88 6.57
CA MET A 119 2.50 0.55 7.81
C MET A 119 3.35 0.82 9.06
N MET A 120 4.62 0.39 9.06
CA MET A 120 5.55 0.63 10.17
C MET A 120 5.76 2.12 10.43
N ALA A 121 6.03 2.89 9.37
CA ALA A 121 6.26 4.32 9.47
C ALA A 121 4.99 5.09 9.86
N ALA A 122 3.85 4.74 9.28
CA ALA A 122 2.54 5.33 9.59
C ALA A 122 2.19 5.09 11.07
N HIS A 123 2.32 3.87 11.57
CA HIS A 123 2.07 3.54 12.97
C HIS A 123 2.99 4.32 13.91
N ALA A 124 4.28 4.38 13.61
CA ALA A 124 5.25 5.17 14.37
C ALA A 124 4.92 6.67 14.38
N ALA A 125 4.32 7.17 13.29
CA ALA A 125 3.84 8.54 13.17
C ALA A 125 2.43 8.78 13.76
N GLY A 126 1.79 7.78 14.36
CA GLY A 126 0.45 7.89 14.94
C GLY A 126 -0.69 7.84 13.92
N LEU A 127 -0.42 7.47 12.67
CA LEU A 127 -1.43 7.36 11.62
C LEU A 127 -2.12 5.98 11.67
N LYS A 128 -3.45 5.98 11.56
CA LYS A 128 -4.28 4.78 11.72
C LYS A 128 -4.78 4.19 10.40
N VAL A 129 -4.77 4.98 9.31
CA VAL A 129 -5.33 4.59 8.00
C VAL A 129 -4.31 4.82 6.92
N PHE A 130 -4.17 3.86 6.02
CA PHE A 130 -3.26 3.87 4.90
C PHE A 130 -3.98 3.43 3.62
N ALA A 131 -3.82 4.17 2.54
CA ALA A 131 -4.34 3.83 1.21
C ALA A 131 -3.23 3.41 0.25
N THR A 132 -3.45 2.32 -0.46
CA THR A 132 -2.54 1.79 -1.50
C THR A 132 -3.33 1.24 -2.68
N GLY A 133 -2.66 0.93 -3.78
CA GLY A 133 -3.28 0.23 -4.91
C GLY A 133 -3.65 -1.21 -4.57
N GLY A 134 -2.69 -1.97 -4.04
CA GLY A 134 -2.86 -3.36 -3.68
C GLY A 134 -1.70 -3.91 -2.85
N ILE A 135 -1.99 -4.86 -1.99
CA ILE A 135 -0.99 -5.51 -1.15
C ILE A 135 -0.19 -6.57 -1.91
N GLY A 136 1.00 -6.87 -1.41
CA GLY A 136 1.70 -8.11 -1.72
C GLY A 136 0.98 -9.31 -1.08
N GLY A 137 1.37 -10.51 -1.50
CA GLY A 137 0.72 -11.73 -1.03
C GLY A 137 1.64 -12.94 -1.22
N VAL A 138 1.04 -14.10 -1.35
CA VAL A 138 1.72 -15.37 -1.66
C VAL A 138 1.93 -15.45 -3.17
N HIS A 139 3.16 -15.66 -3.62
CA HIS A 139 3.44 -15.85 -5.04
C HIS A 139 3.00 -17.24 -5.52
N LYS A 140 2.64 -17.37 -6.80
CA LYS A 140 2.38 -18.68 -7.42
C LYS A 140 3.65 -19.54 -7.29
N GLY A 141 3.52 -20.78 -6.82
CA GLY A 141 4.67 -21.66 -6.56
C GLY A 141 5.40 -21.41 -5.23
N ALA A 142 4.81 -20.63 -4.32
CA ALA A 142 5.41 -20.35 -3.00
C ALA A 142 5.61 -21.61 -2.16
N GLU A 143 4.88 -22.69 -2.40
CA GLU A 143 5.09 -23.98 -1.75
C GLU A 143 6.48 -24.58 -2.04
N LEU A 144 7.16 -24.12 -3.09
CA LEU A 144 8.53 -24.55 -3.43
C LEU A 144 9.56 -23.47 -3.09
N SER A 145 9.19 -22.17 -3.21
CA SER A 145 10.10 -21.03 -3.07
C SER A 145 10.01 -20.32 -1.74
N PHE A 146 8.90 -20.48 -1.00
CA PHE A 146 8.53 -19.66 0.16
C PHE A 146 8.48 -18.16 -0.15
N ASP A 147 8.22 -17.77 -1.42
CA ASP A 147 8.11 -16.37 -1.82
C ASP A 147 6.76 -15.79 -1.37
N ILE A 148 6.78 -15.22 -0.17
CA ILE A 148 5.64 -14.60 0.51
C ILE A 148 6.02 -13.18 0.88
N SER A 149 5.15 -12.23 0.55
CA SER A 149 5.38 -10.82 0.84
C SER A 149 5.40 -10.55 2.34
N ALA A 150 6.35 -9.72 2.78
CA ALA A 150 6.41 -9.19 4.14
C ALA A 150 5.17 -8.35 4.52
N ASP A 151 4.38 -7.91 3.54
CA ASP A 151 3.15 -7.16 3.78
C ASP A 151 2.15 -7.97 4.62
N LEU A 152 2.09 -9.29 4.42
CA LEU A 152 1.19 -10.16 5.17
C LEU A 152 1.58 -10.28 6.63
N ASP A 153 2.87 -10.38 6.91
CA ASP A 153 3.40 -10.39 8.29
C ASP A 153 3.19 -9.04 8.98
N GLU A 154 3.35 -7.94 8.24
CA GLU A 154 3.16 -6.61 8.80
C GLU A 154 1.69 -6.32 9.11
N LEU A 155 0.77 -6.74 8.21
CA LEU A 155 -0.67 -6.69 8.49
C LEU A 155 -1.05 -7.43 9.77
N GLY A 156 -0.38 -8.55 10.06
CA GLY A 156 -0.60 -9.30 11.30
C GLY A 156 -0.03 -8.64 12.56
N ARG A 157 0.83 -7.60 12.44
CA ARG A 157 1.58 -7.03 13.59
C ARG A 157 1.28 -5.57 13.87
N THR A 158 1.05 -4.78 12.83
CA THR A 158 1.00 -3.32 12.93
C THR A 158 -0.43 -2.83 12.82
N PRO A 159 -0.97 -2.14 13.84
CA PRO A 159 -2.38 -1.77 13.92
C PRO A 159 -2.72 -0.57 13.00
N VAL A 160 -2.66 -0.79 11.71
CA VAL A 160 -3.04 0.18 10.67
C VAL A 160 -4.11 -0.44 9.77
N CYS A 161 -5.15 0.32 9.47
CA CYS A 161 -6.17 -0.03 8.49
C CYS A 161 -5.62 0.22 7.08
N VAL A 162 -5.46 -0.82 6.30
CA VAL A 162 -4.98 -0.74 4.91
C VAL A 162 -6.15 -0.85 3.96
N VAL A 163 -6.38 0.20 3.16
CA VAL A 163 -7.40 0.22 2.10
C VAL A 163 -6.72 -0.01 0.76
N SER A 164 -7.11 -1.08 0.07
CA SER A 164 -6.52 -1.48 -1.21
C SER A 164 -7.54 -2.17 -2.12
N ALA A 165 -7.21 -2.41 -3.38
CA ALA A 165 -8.03 -3.24 -4.26
C ALA A 165 -7.79 -4.76 -4.06
N GLY A 166 -7.40 -5.16 -2.85
CA GLY A 166 -7.02 -6.54 -2.51
C GLY A 166 -5.55 -6.84 -2.80
N ALA A 167 -5.20 -8.11 -2.92
CA ALA A 167 -3.88 -8.53 -3.36
C ALA A 167 -3.70 -8.31 -4.86
N LYS A 168 -2.46 -8.00 -5.28
CA LYS A 168 -2.13 -7.86 -6.71
C LYS A 168 -2.51 -9.13 -7.47
N ALA A 169 -3.17 -8.98 -8.61
CA ALA A 169 -3.80 -10.09 -9.33
C ALA A 169 -2.86 -11.19 -9.84
N LEU A 170 -1.55 -10.92 -9.91
CA LEU A 170 -0.52 -11.91 -10.28
C LEU A 170 -0.21 -12.92 -9.15
N LEU A 171 -0.72 -12.68 -7.94
CA LEU A 171 -0.46 -13.49 -6.75
C LEU A 171 -1.46 -14.65 -6.63
N ASP A 172 -1.14 -15.60 -5.76
CA ASP A 172 -2.04 -16.68 -5.36
C ASP A 172 -3.01 -16.15 -4.29
N ILE A 173 -4.17 -15.64 -4.74
CA ILE A 173 -5.14 -15.00 -3.85
C ILE A 173 -5.70 -15.96 -2.80
N PRO A 174 -6.07 -17.24 -3.13
CA PRO A 174 -6.49 -18.21 -2.12
C PRO A 174 -5.45 -18.40 -1.00
N LYS A 175 -4.20 -18.68 -1.35
CA LYS A 175 -3.13 -18.83 -0.34
C LYS A 175 -2.85 -17.53 0.44
N THR A 176 -3.02 -16.38 -0.21
CA THR A 176 -2.89 -15.09 0.48
C THR A 176 -3.94 -14.92 1.57
N LEU A 177 -5.19 -15.33 1.32
CA LEU A 177 -6.25 -15.32 2.32
C LEU A 177 -5.94 -16.25 3.50
N GLU A 178 -5.45 -17.48 3.23
CA GLU A 178 -5.07 -18.44 4.29
C GLU A 178 -3.94 -17.89 5.19
N VAL A 179 -2.95 -17.22 4.59
CA VAL A 179 -1.88 -16.60 5.37
C VAL A 179 -2.42 -15.43 6.21
N LEU A 180 -3.30 -14.59 5.66
CA LEU A 180 -3.92 -13.48 6.40
C LEU A 180 -4.77 -14.01 7.57
N GLU A 181 -5.56 -15.08 7.36
CA GLU A 181 -6.32 -15.74 8.42
C GLU A 181 -5.40 -16.26 9.52
N THR A 182 -4.35 -17.00 9.16
CA THR A 182 -3.34 -17.51 10.12
C THR A 182 -2.67 -16.39 10.93
N ARG A 183 -2.50 -15.18 10.33
CA ARG A 183 -1.95 -13.99 11.02
C ARG A 183 -3.01 -13.22 11.80
N GLY A 184 -4.27 -13.65 11.81
CA GLY A 184 -5.36 -12.98 12.51
C GLY A 184 -5.76 -11.63 11.90
N VAL A 185 -5.53 -11.44 10.60
CA VAL A 185 -5.87 -10.21 9.88
C VAL A 185 -7.30 -10.28 9.36
N PRO A 186 -8.23 -9.44 9.83
CA PRO A 186 -9.55 -9.36 9.24
C PRO A 186 -9.46 -8.78 7.82
N VAL A 187 -10.09 -9.47 6.86
CA VAL A 187 -10.21 -9.03 5.47
C VAL A 187 -11.65 -8.67 5.19
N ILE A 188 -11.90 -7.39 4.91
CA ILE A 188 -13.23 -6.83 4.71
C ILE A 188 -13.41 -6.46 3.23
N ALA A 189 -14.34 -7.09 2.53
CA ALA A 189 -14.76 -6.61 1.23
C ALA A 189 -15.74 -5.43 1.40
N TYR A 190 -15.44 -4.30 0.75
CA TYR A 190 -16.24 -3.09 0.84
C TYR A 190 -17.33 -3.05 -0.22
N GLY A 191 -18.60 -2.98 0.21
CA GLY A 191 -19.76 -2.89 -0.68
C GLY A 191 -20.01 -4.13 -1.55
N THR A 192 -19.38 -5.25 -1.23
CA THR A 192 -19.52 -6.53 -1.95
C THR A 192 -19.26 -7.70 -1.01
N LYS A 193 -19.68 -8.91 -1.42
CA LYS A 193 -19.35 -10.16 -0.72
C LYS A 193 -18.13 -10.87 -1.28
N GLU A 194 -17.75 -10.54 -2.52
CA GLU A 194 -16.60 -11.17 -3.17
C GLU A 194 -15.34 -10.32 -2.97
N LEU A 195 -14.21 -10.99 -2.79
CA LEU A 195 -12.92 -10.35 -2.70
C LEU A 195 -12.52 -9.78 -4.09
N PRO A 196 -12.16 -8.49 -4.20
CA PRO A 196 -11.65 -7.96 -5.45
C PRO A 196 -10.27 -8.52 -5.79
N ALA A 197 -9.95 -8.55 -7.08
CA ALA A 197 -8.69 -9.03 -7.64
C ALA A 197 -7.93 -7.92 -8.37
N PHE A 198 -7.63 -6.84 -7.66
CA PHE A 198 -6.86 -5.69 -8.14
C PHE A 198 -7.53 -5.00 -9.35
N TRP A 199 -7.22 -5.40 -10.59
CA TRP A 199 -7.82 -4.85 -11.80
C TRP A 199 -9.27 -5.27 -12.03
N SER A 200 -9.70 -6.33 -11.37
CA SER A 200 -11.05 -6.90 -11.50
C SER A 200 -11.81 -6.76 -10.19
N ARG A 201 -13.10 -6.48 -10.31
CA ARG A 201 -13.99 -6.30 -9.15
C ARG A 201 -14.22 -7.58 -8.35
N SER A 202 -14.01 -8.74 -8.97
CA SER A 202 -14.20 -10.05 -8.37
C SER A 202 -13.02 -10.97 -8.64
N SER A 203 -12.59 -11.69 -7.62
CA SER A 203 -11.68 -12.84 -7.71
C SER A 203 -12.43 -14.16 -7.89
N GLY A 204 -13.75 -14.19 -7.73
CA GLY A 204 -14.57 -15.38 -7.63
C GLY A 204 -14.46 -16.08 -6.27
N LEU A 205 -13.84 -15.43 -5.27
CA LEU A 205 -13.73 -15.92 -3.90
C LEU A 205 -14.59 -15.06 -2.98
N GLU A 206 -15.31 -15.68 -2.06
CA GLU A 206 -15.99 -14.95 -1.00
C GLU A 206 -14.98 -14.34 -0.03
N ALA A 207 -15.22 -13.10 0.39
CA ALA A 207 -14.44 -12.47 1.44
C ALA A 207 -14.88 -12.99 2.82
N PRO A 208 -13.96 -13.09 3.79
CA PRO A 208 -14.32 -13.49 5.16
C PRO A 208 -15.38 -12.59 5.80
N TYR A 209 -15.34 -11.31 5.50
CA TYR A 209 -16.29 -10.30 6.02
C TYR A 209 -16.64 -9.28 4.93
N SER A 210 -17.83 -8.65 5.08
CA SER A 210 -18.31 -7.59 4.20
C SER A 210 -18.93 -6.46 5.02
N LEU A 211 -18.55 -5.21 4.71
CA LEU A 211 -19.13 -3.99 5.27
C LEU A 211 -19.43 -3.01 4.13
N ASN A 212 -20.43 -2.13 4.34
CA ASN A 212 -20.96 -1.30 3.26
C ASN A 212 -20.70 0.20 3.45
N SER A 213 -20.18 0.61 4.61
CA SER A 213 -19.93 2.02 4.89
C SER A 213 -18.61 2.26 5.63
N ALA A 214 -18.10 3.48 5.54
CA ALA A 214 -16.90 3.91 6.27
C ALA A 214 -17.16 3.91 7.78
N GLU A 215 -18.37 4.22 8.21
CA GLU A 215 -18.81 4.24 9.61
C GLU A 215 -18.76 2.83 10.23
N GLU A 216 -19.20 1.80 9.50
CA GLU A 216 -19.11 0.41 9.96
C GLU A 216 -17.64 -0.02 10.12
N ILE A 217 -16.76 0.36 9.18
CA ILE A 217 -15.33 0.10 9.29
C ILE A 217 -14.72 0.87 10.46
N GLY A 218 -15.08 2.15 10.64
CA GLY A 218 -14.63 2.96 11.77
C GLY A 218 -15.07 2.38 13.13
N ALA A 219 -16.30 1.89 13.22
CA ALA A 219 -16.80 1.22 14.42
C ALA A 219 -16.00 -0.07 14.72
N LEU A 220 -15.67 -0.85 13.70
CA LEU A 220 -14.83 -2.04 13.83
C LEU A 220 -13.42 -1.67 14.31
N LEU A 221 -12.80 -0.63 13.75
CA LEU A 221 -11.48 -0.14 14.17
C LEU A 221 -11.48 0.31 15.63
N LYS A 222 -12.47 1.12 16.05
CA LYS A 222 -12.64 1.54 17.46
C LYS A 222 -12.86 0.35 18.40
N MET A 223 -13.52 -0.72 17.94
CA MET A 223 -13.66 -1.94 18.74
C MET A 223 -12.34 -2.70 18.86
N ARG A 224 -11.55 -2.78 17.78
CA ARG A 224 -10.23 -3.43 17.79
C ARG A 224 -9.23 -2.76 18.73
N GLU A 225 -9.27 -1.43 18.84
CA GLU A 225 -8.41 -0.68 19.78
C GLU A 225 -8.61 -1.05 21.26
N ARG A 226 -9.70 -1.75 21.60
CA ARG A 226 -9.93 -2.27 22.97
C ARG A 226 -9.15 -3.54 23.27
N PHE A 227 -8.63 -4.22 22.26
CA PHE A 227 -7.80 -5.40 22.41
C PHE A 227 -6.34 -4.96 22.39
N THR A 228 -5.55 -5.53 23.27
CA THR A 228 -4.09 -5.43 23.22
C THR A 228 -3.55 -6.37 22.13
N ASP A 229 -2.44 -6.01 21.50
CA ASP A 229 -1.74 -6.83 20.49
C ASP A 229 -2.58 -7.21 19.27
N HIS A 230 -3.42 -6.29 18.82
CA HIS A 230 -4.11 -6.49 17.55
C HIS A 230 -3.25 -5.99 16.39
N GLY A 231 -3.16 -6.77 15.32
CA GLY A 231 -2.56 -6.34 14.04
C GLY A 231 -3.45 -5.37 13.26
N GLY A 232 -3.10 -5.16 12.01
CA GLY A 232 -3.84 -4.32 11.08
C GLY A 232 -5.19 -4.93 10.64
N LEU A 233 -5.83 -4.23 9.74
CA LEU A 233 -7.09 -4.62 9.09
C LEU A 233 -6.94 -4.35 7.59
N LEU A 234 -7.37 -5.27 6.74
CA LEU A 234 -7.40 -5.10 5.30
C LEU A 234 -8.82 -4.79 4.83
N VAL A 235 -9.00 -3.62 4.22
CA VAL A 235 -10.23 -3.27 3.50
C VAL A 235 -9.96 -3.43 2.01
N ALA A 236 -10.64 -4.40 1.40
CA ALA A 236 -10.57 -4.70 -0.02
C ALA A 236 -11.70 -3.95 -0.75
N ASN A 237 -11.35 -2.87 -1.43
CA ASN A 237 -12.26 -1.97 -2.13
C ASN A 237 -12.21 -2.25 -3.63
N PRO A 238 -13.29 -2.71 -4.28
CA PRO A 238 -13.29 -2.99 -5.71
C PRO A 238 -12.95 -1.77 -6.55
N VAL A 239 -12.22 -1.98 -7.63
CA VAL A 239 -12.01 -0.95 -8.67
C VAL A 239 -13.37 -0.42 -9.14
N PRO A 240 -13.50 0.89 -9.52
CA PRO A 240 -14.73 1.40 -10.09
C PRO A 240 -15.14 0.58 -11.32
N GLU A 241 -16.44 0.35 -11.50
CA GLU A 241 -16.98 -0.52 -12.56
C GLU A 241 -16.58 -0.03 -13.96
N ALA A 242 -16.55 1.29 -14.16
CA ALA A 242 -16.16 1.89 -15.44
C ALA A 242 -14.68 1.65 -15.81
N ASP A 243 -13.82 1.38 -14.82
CA ASP A 243 -12.38 1.25 -14.98
C ASP A 243 -11.90 -0.21 -14.85
N GLU A 244 -12.83 -1.15 -14.66
CA GLU A 244 -12.54 -2.57 -14.52
C GLU A 244 -11.93 -3.18 -15.78
N ILE A 245 -10.96 -4.07 -15.60
CA ILE A 245 -10.61 -5.08 -16.61
C ILE A 245 -11.23 -6.40 -16.13
N PRO A 246 -12.21 -6.96 -16.87
CA PRO A 246 -12.90 -8.18 -16.46
C PRO A 246 -11.92 -9.32 -16.19
N ARG A 247 -12.18 -10.13 -15.15
CA ARG A 247 -11.30 -11.22 -14.71
C ARG A 247 -10.93 -12.18 -15.84
N ALA A 248 -11.89 -12.56 -16.67
CA ALA A 248 -11.64 -13.50 -17.78
C ALA A 248 -10.61 -12.95 -18.79
N GLU A 249 -10.68 -11.63 -19.08
CA GLU A 249 -9.74 -10.94 -19.93
C GLU A 249 -8.36 -10.81 -19.25
N MET A 250 -8.34 -10.38 -17.99
CA MET A 250 -7.12 -10.15 -17.22
C MET A 250 -6.31 -11.43 -17.00
N THR A 251 -6.98 -12.57 -16.81
CA THR A 251 -6.31 -13.87 -16.65
C THR A 251 -5.43 -14.19 -17.86
N GLY A 252 -5.93 -13.94 -19.08
CA GLY A 252 -5.15 -14.16 -20.30
C GLY A 252 -3.88 -13.30 -20.36
N TYR A 253 -3.95 -12.04 -19.99
CA TYR A 253 -2.77 -11.15 -19.94
C TYR A 253 -1.77 -11.56 -18.88
N ILE A 254 -2.24 -11.96 -17.70
CA ILE A 254 -1.36 -12.42 -16.61
C ILE A 254 -0.63 -13.70 -17.01
N ASP A 255 -1.32 -14.67 -17.56
CA ASP A 255 -0.72 -15.95 -17.96
C ASP A 255 0.30 -15.75 -19.08
N GLU A 256 0.06 -14.84 -20.03
CA GLU A 256 1.04 -14.49 -21.07
C GLU A 256 2.25 -13.79 -20.47
N ALA A 257 2.07 -12.80 -19.61
CA ALA A 257 3.17 -12.08 -18.97
C ALA A 257 4.05 -12.99 -18.10
N ILE A 258 3.45 -13.97 -17.41
CA ILE A 258 4.18 -14.99 -16.63
C ILE A 258 5.01 -15.87 -17.57
N ARG A 259 4.43 -16.35 -18.69
CA ARG A 259 5.18 -17.13 -19.70
C ARG A 259 6.36 -16.34 -20.27
N MET A 260 6.18 -15.04 -20.51
CA MET A 260 7.27 -14.16 -20.97
C MET A 260 8.39 -14.03 -19.92
N ALA A 261 8.06 -13.93 -18.65
CA ALA A 261 9.03 -13.88 -17.55
C ALA A 261 9.81 -15.19 -17.43
N GLU A 262 9.14 -16.33 -17.51
CA GLU A 262 9.76 -17.66 -17.48
C GLU A 262 10.72 -17.87 -18.66
N ALA A 263 10.29 -17.50 -19.87
CA ALA A 263 11.11 -17.59 -21.08
C ALA A 263 12.41 -16.78 -21.01
N GLN A 264 12.41 -15.67 -20.25
CA GLN A 264 13.55 -14.79 -20.01
C GLN A 264 14.31 -15.12 -18.72
N ASN A 265 13.96 -16.21 -18.00
CA ASN A 265 14.55 -16.59 -16.71
C ASN A 265 14.50 -15.46 -15.64
N ILE A 266 13.48 -14.61 -15.66
CA ILE A 266 13.26 -13.57 -14.66
C ILE A 266 12.89 -14.24 -13.33
N LYS A 267 13.56 -13.85 -12.22
CA LYS A 267 13.39 -14.49 -10.90
C LYS A 267 13.39 -13.50 -9.77
N GLY A 268 12.83 -13.91 -8.62
CA GLY A 268 12.87 -13.15 -7.38
C GLY A 268 12.21 -11.76 -7.50
N LYS A 269 12.88 -10.74 -7.00
CA LYS A 269 12.38 -9.36 -6.95
C LYS A 269 12.06 -8.73 -8.31
N GLU A 270 12.64 -9.26 -9.39
CA GLU A 270 12.45 -8.77 -10.77
C GLU A 270 11.14 -9.26 -11.42
N VAL A 271 10.54 -10.34 -10.91
CA VAL A 271 9.32 -10.93 -11.51
C VAL A 271 8.17 -9.93 -11.52
N THR A 272 7.87 -9.31 -10.39
CA THR A 272 6.73 -8.37 -10.29
C THR A 272 6.88 -7.16 -11.22
N PRO A 273 8.00 -6.42 -11.23
CA PRO A 273 8.19 -5.31 -12.17
C PRO A 273 8.08 -5.75 -13.64
N PHE A 274 8.68 -6.88 -13.99
CA PHE A 274 8.63 -7.42 -15.35
C PHE A 274 7.19 -7.75 -15.79
N VAL A 275 6.46 -8.50 -14.96
CA VAL A 275 5.08 -8.92 -15.26
C VAL A 275 4.15 -7.70 -15.37
N LEU A 276 4.30 -6.71 -14.50
CA LEU A 276 3.51 -5.47 -14.59
C LEU A 276 3.81 -4.68 -15.86
N GLY A 277 5.08 -4.60 -16.29
CA GLY A 277 5.49 -4.00 -17.56
C GLY A 277 4.91 -4.74 -18.76
N ALA A 278 5.02 -6.06 -18.79
CA ALA A 278 4.45 -6.88 -19.87
C ALA A 278 2.91 -6.73 -19.95
N ILE A 279 2.22 -6.69 -18.81
CA ILE A 279 0.77 -6.45 -18.78
C ILE A 279 0.42 -5.04 -19.28
N LEU A 280 1.22 -4.04 -18.97
CA LEU A 280 1.04 -2.69 -19.50
C LEU A 280 1.04 -2.68 -21.03
N ASP A 281 2.03 -3.36 -21.64
CA ASP A 281 2.16 -3.47 -23.09
C ASP A 281 1.01 -4.29 -23.71
N LEU A 282 0.71 -5.47 -23.14
CA LEU A 282 -0.36 -6.36 -23.59
C LEU A 282 -1.75 -5.70 -23.55
N THR A 283 -1.97 -4.82 -22.59
CA THR A 283 -3.24 -4.09 -22.43
C THR A 283 -3.27 -2.74 -23.14
N ASN A 284 -2.23 -2.39 -23.91
CA ASN A 284 -2.06 -1.08 -24.53
C ASN A 284 -2.26 0.08 -23.53
N GLY A 285 -1.69 -0.03 -22.33
CA GLY A 285 -1.75 0.99 -21.29
C GLY A 285 -3.00 0.94 -20.39
N ARG A 286 -4.03 0.17 -20.72
CA ARG A 286 -5.29 0.10 -19.97
C ARG A 286 -5.09 -0.33 -18.53
N SER A 287 -4.17 -1.26 -18.25
CA SER A 287 -3.85 -1.70 -16.89
C SER A 287 -3.32 -0.56 -16.01
N LEU A 288 -2.60 0.39 -16.57
CA LEU A 288 -2.11 1.57 -15.85
C LEU A 288 -3.25 2.53 -15.49
N GLU A 289 -4.15 2.81 -16.43
CA GLU A 289 -5.31 3.67 -16.16
C GLU A 289 -6.22 3.04 -15.08
N THR A 290 -6.43 1.72 -15.13
CA THR A 290 -7.12 0.99 -14.06
C THR A 290 -6.39 1.09 -12.72
N ASN A 291 -5.05 0.99 -12.69
CA ASN A 291 -4.25 1.19 -11.47
C ASN A 291 -4.42 2.59 -10.89
N ILE A 292 -4.46 3.62 -11.73
CA ILE A 292 -4.70 4.99 -11.29
C ILE A 292 -6.12 5.10 -10.70
N ALA A 293 -7.12 4.55 -11.37
CA ALA A 293 -8.49 4.60 -10.92
C ALA A 293 -8.69 3.90 -9.56
N LEU A 294 -8.12 2.68 -9.39
CA LEU A 294 -8.27 1.94 -8.14
C LEU A 294 -7.55 2.60 -6.96
N VAL A 295 -6.35 3.14 -7.13
CA VAL A 295 -5.65 3.81 -6.03
C VAL A 295 -6.35 5.09 -5.60
N ARG A 296 -6.90 5.85 -6.54
CA ARG A 296 -7.72 7.04 -6.27
C ARG A 296 -9.00 6.68 -5.52
N ASN A 297 -9.68 5.60 -5.93
CA ASN A 297 -10.87 5.09 -5.25
C ASN A 297 -10.56 4.65 -3.81
N ASN A 298 -9.44 3.97 -3.61
CA ASN A 298 -8.97 3.54 -2.28
C ASN A 298 -8.63 4.74 -1.39
N ALA A 299 -7.98 5.75 -1.94
CA ALA A 299 -7.62 6.98 -1.23
C ALA A 299 -8.86 7.74 -0.71
N ARG A 300 -9.90 7.87 -1.54
CA ARG A 300 -11.18 8.49 -1.14
C ARG A 300 -11.86 7.69 -0.02
N LEU A 301 -11.92 6.37 -0.13
CA LEU A 301 -12.49 5.52 0.92
C LEU A 301 -11.66 5.62 2.22
N ALA A 302 -10.34 5.60 2.14
CA ALA A 302 -9.46 5.74 3.28
C ALA A 302 -9.67 7.07 4.00
N ALA A 303 -9.85 8.17 3.27
CA ALA A 303 -10.16 9.48 3.84
C ALA A 303 -11.49 9.48 4.60
N ARG A 304 -12.53 8.87 4.04
CA ARG A 304 -13.82 8.72 4.72
C ARG A 304 -13.71 7.85 5.97
N ILE A 305 -12.94 6.75 5.93
CA ILE A 305 -12.69 5.92 7.10
C ILE A 305 -11.92 6.73 8.17
N ALA A 306 -10.85 7.44 7.78
CA ALA A 306 -10.07 8.25 8.71
C ALA A 306 -10.93 9.31 9.42
N ALA A 307 -11.87 9.94 8.71
CA ALA A 307 -12.80 10.92 9.28
C ALA A 307 -13.72 10.33 10.37
N THR A 308 -13.97 9.02 10.38
CA THR A 308 -14.76 8.37 11.44
C THR A 308 -13.99 8.15 12.74
N LEU A 309 -12.66 8.33 12.73
CA LEU A 309 -11.76 8.01 13.84
C LEU A 309 -11.35 9.25 14.68
N VAL A 310 -11.72 10.41 14.23
CA VAL A 310 -11.47 11.71 14.87
C VAL A 310 -12.71 12.30 15.53
#